data_474fcb524fb32a047a3727a57e58d0dc
#
_entry.id   474fcb524fb32a047a3727a57e58d0dc
#
_cell.length_a   1.000
_cell.length_b   1.000
_cell.length_c   1.000
_cell.angle_alpha   90.00
_cell.angle_beta   90.00
_cell.angle_gamma   90.00
#
_symmetry.space_group_name_H-M   'P 1'
#
loop_
_entity.id
_entity.type
_entity.pdbx_description
1 polymer ?
#
loop_
_entity_poly.entity_id
_entity_poly.type
_entity_poly.pdbx_seq_one_letter_code
_entity_poly.pdbx_strand_id
1 'polypeptide(L)'
;MLFEMCGLRFCSAERMLAALVFILLCIRSGHGQTCTNGFVFDSRLRECADVNECVIMPRACQGEMRCVNQIGGYRCIPVGLYDRPYSPILPELSYPDPPDGAVDTFQQQISLGSVEPSYPRMRRPLLCTLGYAPAEDGTCNDIDECETNSHHCNPTQVCINTAGGYTCSCTEGYWLIGGQCQDIDECRYGYCQQLCANTPGSYSCSCNPGFILNPDSRTCQDVDECEEEPCTHGCFNTYGSFMCNCDEGFELASDGTSCIDLDECSFSEFLCQYRCVNTPGSFTCICPPGYYLYEDERNCEDINECDTGNNTCTTEQVCFNFQGGFTCLHPLQCQLPYIPVSDNQCMCTAENPACRNRPFTILYRHMDLSSGRSVPVDIFQMQATTRYPGAFYIFQIKSGNDGREFYMRQTSNVSATLVLARPIKGPKEVVLDLEMVTVNNVINMRGSSIIRLTIFVSEHPF
;
A
#
# COMPACT_ATOMS: atom_id res chain seq x y z
N MET A 1 19.57 6.33 0.02
CA MET A 1 20.67 5.89 0.87
C MET A 1 21.95 5.68 0.05
N LEU A 2 22.37 6.70 -0.71
CA LEU A 2 23.59 6.67 -1.57
C LEU A 2 24.12 8.09 -1.83
N PHE A 3 23.90 9.04 -0.90
CA PHE A 3 24.36 10.45 -1.04
C PHE A 3 25.18 10.95 0.15
N GLU A 4 25.74 10.07 0.96
CA GLU A 4 26.55 10.48 2.13
C GLU A 4 27.97 9.93 2.15
N MET A 5 28.62 9.78 1.00
CA MET A 5 30.06 9.49 0.97
C MET A 5 30.78 10.24 -0.17
N CYS A 6 30.75 11.55 -0.14
CA CYS A 6 31.66 12.35 -0.96
C CYS A 6 32.01 13.68 -0.25
N GLY A 7 32.53 13.58 0.93
CA GLY A 7 33.29 14.66 1.56
C GLY A 7 34.73 14.27 1.65
N LEU A 8 35.56 14.66 0.68
CA LEU A 8 36.96 15.03 0.84
C LEU A 8 37.68 15.12 -0.52
N ARG A 9 37.93 16.36 -0.92
CA ARG A 9 39.08 16.92 -1.65
C ARG A 9 39.80 16.10 -2.73
N PHE A 10 39.89 16.72 -3.95
CA PHE A 10 40.75 16.40 -5.08
C PHE A 10 40.43 15.13 -5.89
N CYS A 11 39.58 15.31 -6.91
CA CYS A 11 39.52 14.39 -8.04
C CYS A 11 40.40 14.88 -9.19
N SER A 12 41.48 14.15 -9.49
CA SER A 12 42.21 14.30 -10.75
C SER A 12 41.39 13.69 -11.92
N ALA A 13 41.57 14.21 -13.12
CA ALA A 13 40.83 13.82 -14.33
C ALA A 13 40.85 12.30 -14.65
N GLU A 14 41.85 11.57 -14.16
CA GLU A 14 41.94 10.12 -14.35
C GLU A 14 40.91 9.30 -13.56
N ARG A 15 40.44 9.81 -12.40
CA ARG A 15 39.41 9.11 -11.61
C ARG A 15 38.00 9.34 -12.14
N MET A 16 37.76 10.44 -12.86
CA MET A 16 36.49 10.64 -13.57
C MET A 16 36.33 9.70 -14.76
N LEU A 17 37.40 9.40 -15.46
CA LEU A 17 37.36 8.43 -16.56
C LEU A 17 37.09 7.00 -16.08
N ALA A 18 37.68 6.61 -14.94
CA ALA A 18 37.42 5.31 -14.31
C ALA A 18 35.97 5.17 -13.79
N ALA A 19 35.41 6.23 -13.25
CA ALA A 19 34.01 6.25 -12.81
C ALA A 19 33.03 6.19 -13.97
N LEU A 20 33.32 6.90 -15.08
CA LEU A 20 32.50 6.84 -16.29
C LEU A 20 32.60 5.47 -17.00
N VAL A 21 33.77 4.82 -16.99
CA VAL A 21 33.94 3.47 -17.51
C VAL A 21 33.20 2.46 -16.63
N PHE A 22 33.20 2.63 -15.30
CA PHE A 22 32.43 1.78 -14.38
C PHE A 22 30.91 1.96 -14.55
N ILE A 23 30.44 3.20 -14.74
CA ILE A 23 29.01 3.50 -15.02
C ILE A 23 28.62 2.93 -16.40
N LEU A 24 29.47 3.04 -17.43
CA LEU A 24 29.21 2.46 -18.73
C LEU A 24 29.30 0.93 -18.77
N LEU A 25 30.08 0.30 -17.89
CA LEU A 25 30.10 -1.15 -17.71
C LEU A 25 28.86 -1.64 -16.92
N CYS A 26 28.35 -0.87 -15.99
CA CYS A 26 27.09 -1.18 -15.29
C CYS A 26 25.83 -1.02 -16.20
N ILE A 27 25.89 -0.14 -17.21
CA ILE A 27 24.81 0.05 -18.19
C ILE A 27 24.80 -1.06 -19.27
N ARG A 28 25.91 -1.80 -19.43
CA ARG A 28 26.00 -2.95 -20.35
C ARG A 28 25.71 -4.32 -19.73
N SER A 29 25.56 -4.41 -18.42
CA SER A 29 25.15 -5.65 -17.73
C SER A 29 23.64 -5.63 -17.57
N GLY A 30 22.97 -6.22 -18.54
CA GLY A 30 21.62 -6.77 -18.54
C GLY A 30 20.60 -6.31 -17.50
N HIS A 31 19.45 -5.96 -17.97
CA HIS A 31 18.20 -5.85 -17.20
C HIS A 31 18.13 -6.99 -16.16
N GLY A 32 18.54 -6.72 -14.94
CA GLY A 32 18.24 -7.57 -13.81
C GLY A 32 16.74 -7.45 -13.56
N GLN A 33 15.98 -8.45 -13.95
CA GLN A 33 14.60 -8.58 -13.48
C GLN A 33 14.67 -8.68 -11.96
N THR A 34 14.21 -7.63 -11.29
CA THR A 34 14.08 -7.61 -9.83
C THR A 34 12.78 -8.33 -9.47
N CYS A 35 12.90 -9.50 -8.84
CA CYS A 35 11.75 -10.19 -8.29
C CYS A 35 11.19 -9.44 -7.07
N THR A 36 9.91 -9.62 -6.80
CA THR A 36 9.25 -9.11 -5.59
C THR A 36 9.84 -9.77 -4.33
N ASN A 37 9.60 -9.17 -3.15
CA ASN A 37 10.04 -9.73 -1.87
C ASN A 37 9.54 -11.17 -1.72
N GLY A 38 10.42 -12.07 -1.23
CA GLY A 38 10.13 -13.50 -1.09
C GLY A 38 10.46 -14.35 -2.33
N PHE A 39 10.89 -13.73 -3.44
CA PHE A 39 11.26 -14.46 -4.66
C PHE A 39 12.69 -14.13 -5.11
N VAL A 40 13.36 -15.13 -5.70
CA VAL A 40 14.69 -15.00 -6.30
C VAL A 40 14.62 -15.35 -7.78
N PHE A 41 15.33 -14.61 -8.62
CA PHE A 41 15.38 -14.89 -10.05
C PHE A 41 16.23 -16.13 -10.34
N ASP A 42 15.59 -17.19 -10.85
CA ASP A 42 16.28 -18.38 -11.33
C ASP A 42 16.71 -18.17 -12.79
N SER A 43 18.01 -18.03 -12.99
CA SER A 43 18.61 -17.82 -14.31
C SER A 43 18.43 -19.01 -15.27
N ARG A 44 18.12 -20.21 -14.77
CA ARG A 44 17.91 -21.42 -15.58
C ARG A 44 16.49 -21.47 -16.13
N LEU A 45 15.52 -21.09 -15.30
CA LEU A 45 14.09 -21.08 -15.67
C LEU A 45 13.66 -19.73 -16.26
N ARG A 46 14.46 -18.67 -16.09
CA ARG A 46 14.16 -17.27 -16.43
C ARG A 46 12.89 -16.73 -15.77
N GLU A 47 12.58 -17.24 -14.57
CA GLU A 47 11.40 -16.90 -13.79
C GLU A 47 11.80 -16.58 -12.36
N CYS A 48 10.93 -15.88 -11.64
CA CYS A 48 11.10 -15.64 -10.20
C CYS A 48 10.62 -16.88 -9.44
N ALA A 49 11.54 -17.55 -8.75
CA ALA A 49 11.25 -18.72 -7.90
C ALA A 49 11.07 -18.29 -6.45
N ASP A 50 10.14 -18.94 -5.76
CA ASP A 50 9.90 -18.76 -4.33
C ASP A 50 11.14 -19.09 -3.51
N VAL A 51 11.44 -18.23 -2.55
CA VAL A 51 12.55 -18.43 -1.62
C VAL A 51 12.05 -19.25 -0.43
N ASN A 52 12.64 -20.41 -0.19
CA ASN A 52 12.31 -21.18 1.01
C ASN A 52 13.04 -20.60 2.23
N GLU A 53 12.40 -19.67 2.93
CA GLU A 53 12.99 -18.99 4.08
C GLU A 53 13.28 -19.96 5.24
N CYS A 54 12.51 -21.03 5.36
CA CYS A 54 12.73 -22.03 6.38
C CYS A 54 14.08 -22.77 6.24
N VAL A 55 14.59 -22.87 5.02
CA VAL A 55 15.92 -23.44 4.72
C VAL A 55 17.03 -22.40 4.89
N ILE A 56 16.80 -21.17 4.41
CA ILE A 56 17.82 -20.12 4.42
C ILE A 56 17.98 -19.49 5.80
N MET A 57 16.90 -19.39 6.55
CA MET A 57 16.86 -18.83 7.90
C MET A 57 16.50 -19.90 8.94
N PRO A 58 17.48 -20.69 9.44
CA PRO A 58 17.19 -21.80 10.36
C PRO A 58 16.55 -21.39 11.68
N ARG A 59 16.47 -20.09 11.98
CA ARG A 59 15.84 -19.50 13.16
C ARG A 59 14.75 -18.48 12.82
N ALA A 60 14.09 -18.65 11.68
CA ALA A 60 13.01 -17.79 11.25
C ALA A 60 11.85 -17.72 12.27
N CYS A 61 11.63 -18.81 13.02
CA CYS A 61 10.62 -18.91 14.07
C CYS A 61 11.28 -19.02 15.45
N GLN A 62 10.74 -18.29 16.43
CA GLN A 62 11.21 -18.30 17.81
C GLN A 62 10.31 -19.18 18.70
N GLY A 63 10.88 -19.75 19.77
CA GLY A 63 10.17 -20.61 20.70
C GLY A 63 9.85 -21.99 20.12
N GLU A 64 8.79 -22.62 20.61
CA GLU A 64 8.33 -23.96 20.16
C GLU A 64 7.47 -23.87 18.89
N MET A 65 7.97 -23.16 17.86
CA MET A 65 7.29 -23.01 16.59
C MET A 65 8.08 -23.65 15.45
N ARG A 66 7.36 -24.28 14.54
CA ARG A 66 7.90 -24.85 13.31
C ARG A 66 7.70 -23.87 12.15
N CYS A 67 8.74 -23.68 11.36
CA CYS A 67 8.69 -22.90 10.13
C CYS A 67 8.05 -23.73 9.01
N VAL A 68 7.09 -23.14 8.30
CA VAL A 68 6.46 -23.68 7.10
C VAL A 68 6.58 -22.66 5.98
N ASN A 69 7.24 -23.04 4.90
CA ASN A 69 7.39 -22.21 3.72
C ASN A 69 6.05 -22.02 3.01
N GLN A 70 5.78 -20.81 2.54
CA GLN A 70 4.63 -20.46 1.73
C GLN A 70 5.11 -19.64 0.53
N ILE A 71 4.33 -19.58 -0.53
CA ILE A 71 4.67 -18.79 -1.72
C ILE A 71 4.79 -17.31 -1.34
N GLY A 72 5.99 -16.74 -1.52
CA GLY A 72 6.31 -15.36 -1.18
C GLY A 72 6.68 -15.10 0.27
N GLY A 73 6.86 -16.15 1.11
CA GLY A 73 7.26 -15.99 2.50
C GLY A 73 7.14 -17.26 3.33
N TYR A 74 7.07 -17.14 4.65
CA TYR A 74 6.96 -18.27 5.56
C TYR A 74 5.99 -17.99 6.70
N ARG A 75 5.53 -19.08 7.36
CA ARG A 75 4.67 -19.01 8.53
C ARG A 75 5.22 -19.84 9.68
N CYS A 76 5.13 -19.30 10.89
CA CYS A 76 5.48 -20.04 12.11
C CYS A 76 4.23 -20.67 12.71
N ILE A 77 4.21 -21.99 12.86
CA ILE A 77 3.12 -22.75 13.49
C ILE A 77 3.60 -23.39 14.80
N PRO A 78 2.78 -23.42 15.86
CA PRO A 78 3.15 -24.06 17.12
C PRO A 78 3.45 -25.56 16.94
N VAL A 79 4.54 -26.05 17.50
CA VAL A 79 4.88 -27.48 17.57
C VAL A 79 4.09 -28.08 18.72
N GLY A 80 2.91 -28.60 18.43
CA GLY A 80 2.11 -29.26 19.43
C GLY A 80 0.65 -29.36 19.03
N LEU A 81 0.33 -30.34 18.18
CA LEU A 81 -0.91 -31.13 18.15
C LEU A 81 -0.95 -32.17 17.00
N TYR A 82 0.01 -32.19 16.08
CA TYR A 82 0.00 -33.14 14.94
C TYR A 82 1.39 -33.71 14.60
N ASP A 83 2.25 -34.02 15.57
CA ASP A 83 3.45 -34.83 15.34
C ASP A 83 3.22 -36.29 15.76
N ARG A 84 2.42 -37.02 14.95
CA ARG A 84 2.68 -38.42 14.71
C ARG A 84 3.08 -38.55 13.24
N PRO A 85 4.25 -39.11 12.94
CA PRO A 85 4.59 -39.44 11.57
C PRO A 85 3.61 -40.46 11.06
N TYR A 86 2.76 -40.11 10.14
CA TYR A 86 1.94 -41.02 9.35
C TYR A 86 2.89 -41.76 8.41
N SER A 87 3.42 -42.86 8.86
CA SER A 87 3.95 -43.91 7.97
C SER A 87 2.75 -44.61 7.35
N PRO A 88 2.61 -44.61 6.03
CA PRO A 88 1.64 -45.50 5.40
C PRO A 88 2.13 -46.94 5.55
N ILE A 89 1.67 -47.61 6.62
CA ILE A 89 1.70 -49.05 6.68
C ILE A 89 0.57 -49.50 5.76
N LEU A 90 0.90 -49.89 4.56
CA LEU A 90 0.10 -50.77 3.75
C LEU A 90 0.06 -52.11 4.50
N PRO A 91 -1.08 -52.62 4.95
CA PRO A 91 -1.17 -54.02 5.29
C PRO A 91 -1.15 -54.79 3.97
N GLU A 92 -0.05 -55.47 3.70
CA GLU A 92 -0.05 -56.65 2.83
C GLU A 92 -1.07 -57.60 3.39
N LEU A 93 -2.22 -57.71 2.76
CA LEU A 93 -3.12 -58.85 2.90
C LEU A 93 -2.47 -60.01 2.18
N SER A 94 -1.63 -60.73 2.91
CA SER A 94 -1.26 -62.11 2.54
C SER A 94 -2.51 -62.98 2.71
N TYR A 95 -3.09 -63.38 1.59
CA TYR A 95 -3.99 -64.49 1.52
C TYR A 95 -3.18 -65.80 1.85
N PRO A 96 -3.60 -66.63 2.78
CA PRO A 96 -3.05 -67.95 2.86
C PRO A 96 -3.67 -68.80 1.74
N ASP A 97 -2.80 -69.39 0.94
CA ASP A 97 -3.14 -70.43 -0.03
C ASP A 97 -3.82 -71.61 0.68
N PRO A 98 -4.85 -72.25 0.04
CA PRO A 98 -5.44 -73.48 0.57
C PRO A 98 -4.44 -74.63 0.48
N PRO A 99 -4.38 -75.50 1.47
CA PRO A 99 -3.51 -76.70 1.41
C PRO A 99 -4.02 -77.66 0.36
N ASP A 100 -3.13 -77.97 -0.56
CA ASP A 100 -3.22 -79.14 -1.44
C ASP A 100 -3.35 -80.43 -0.67
N GLY A 101 -4.21 -81.29 -1.15
CA GLY A 101 -4.04 -82.76 -1.01
C GLY A 101 -4.97 -83.47 -0.04
N ALA A 102 -5.97 -84.09 -0.63
CA ALA A 102 -6.21 -85.50 -0.40
C ALA A 102 -7.30 -86.00 -1.36
N VAL A 103 -6.85 -86.62 -2.39
CA VAL A 103 -7.57 -87.57 -3.20
C VAL A 103 -7.75 -88.83 -2.30
N ASP A 104 -8.95 -89.24 -2.10
CA ASP A 104 -9.16 -90.64 -1.83
C ASP A 104 -10.44 -91.18 -2.45
N THR A 105 -10.16 -92.01 -3.40
CA THR A 105 -10.98 -92.94 -4.16
C THR A 105 -11.53 -94.03 -3.23
N PHE A 106 -12.81 -94.21 -3.20
CA PHE A 106 -13.34 -95.55 -2.84
C PHE A 106 -14.50 -95.93 -3.79
N GLN A 107 -14.11 -96.60 -4.86
CA GLN A 107 -14.95 -97.53 -5.60
C GLN A 107 -15.07 -98.80 -4.74
N GLN A 108 -16.28 -99.26 -4.49
CA GLN A 108 -16.52 -100.66 -4.46
C GLN A 108 -17.94 -101.00 -4.87
N GLN A 109 -18.00 -101.70 -5.99
CA GLN A 109 -19.10 -102.49 -6.49
C GLN A 109 -19.44 -103.59 -5.52
N ILE A 110 -20.69 -103.95 -5.38
CA ILE A 110 -21.13 -105.30 -5.32
C ILE A 110 -22.52 -105.39 -6.01
N SER A 111 -22.55 -106.33 -6.98
CA SER A 111 -23.71 -106.84 -7.72
C SER A 111 -24.39 -107.94 -6.94
N LEU A 112 -25.58 -108.24 -7.36
CA LEU A 112 -26.33 -109.42 -7.46
C LEU A 112 -27.59 -109.61 -6.58
N GLY A 113 -28.71 -109.73 -7.31
CA GLY A 113 -29.58 -110.88 -7.09
C GLY A 113 -31.08 -110.54 -7.08
N SER A 114 -31.67 -110.62 -8.23
CA SER A 114 -33.05 -110.95 -8.59
C SER A 114 -33.95 -111.50 -7.45
N VAL A 115 -35.19 -110.92 -7.44
CA VAL A 115 -36.46 -111.69 -7.63
C VAL A 115 -37.63 -110.73 -7.40
N GLU A 116 -38.52 -110.64 -8.41
CA GLU A 116 -39.87 -110.02 -8.30
C GLU A 116 -40.78 -110.82 -7.41
N PRO A 117 -41.74 -110.17 -6.73
CA PRO A 117 -43.12 -110.22 -7.22
C PRO A 117 -43.85 -108.83 -7.11
N SER A 118 -44.76 -108.70 -8.04
CA SER A 118 -45.67 -107.57 -8.30
C SER A 118 -46.68 -107.34 -7.15
N TYR A 119 -46.68 -106.12 -6.62
CA TYR A 119 -47.81 -105.51 -5.89
C TYR A 119 -48.01 -104.06 -6.37
N PRO A 120 -49.20 -103.47 -6.31
CA PRO A 120 -49.52 -102.23 -6.95
C PRO A 120 -48.76 -101.07 -6.36
N ARG A 121 -48.16 -100.30 -7.19
CA ARG A 121 -47.44 -99.07 -6.85
C ARG A 121 -48.38 -98.03 -6.18
N MET A 122 -48.33 -97.99 -4.85
CA MET A 122 -48.62 -96.71 -4.20
C MET A 122 -47.53 -95.75 -4.58
N ARG A 123 -47.90 -94.64 -5.24
CA ARG A 123 -46.98 -93.49 -5.46
C ARG A 123 -46.47 -93.08 -4.07
N ARG A 124 -45.24 -93.34 -3.80
CA ARG A 124 -44.57 -92.74 -2.62
C ARG A 124 -44.63 -91.24 -2.84
N PRO A 125 -45.03 -90.45 -1.81
CA PRO A 125 -44.94 -88.99 -1.92
C PRO A 125 -43.47 -88.63 -2.21
N LEU A 126 -43.23 -87.79 -3.18
CA LEU A 126 -41.91 -87.28 -3.51
C LEU A 126 -41.42 -86.46 -2.29
N LEU A 127 -40.45 -87.03 -1.58
CA LEU A 127 -39.79 -86.33 -0.48
C LEU A 127 -38.68 -85.49 -1.10
N CYS A 128 -38.92 -84.14 -1.23
CA CYS A 128 -37.91 -83.17 -1.62
C CYS A 128 -36.99 -82.92 -0.43
N THR A 129 -35.75 -82.59 -0.70
CA THR A 129 -34.78 -82.12 0.32
C THR A 129 -35.27 -80.82 0.95
N LEU A 130 -34.77 -80.53 2.13
CA LEU A 130 -35.09 -79.24 2.83
C LEU A 130 -34.85 -78.06 1.90
N GLY A 131 -35.79 -77.14 1.88
CA GLY A 131 -35.75 -75.93 0.98
C GLY A 131 -36.39 -76.12 -0.38
N TYR A 132 -36.93 -77.37 -0.71
CA TYR A 132 -37.60 -77.66 -1.96
C TYR A 132 -38.99 -78.19 -1.74
N ALA A 133 -39.95 -77.77 -2.56
CA ALA A 133 -41.32 -78.28 -2.57
C ALA A 133 -41.58 -79.19 -3.79
N PRO A 134 -42.41 -80.30 -3.64
CA PRO A 134 -42.77 -81.16 -4.75
C PRO A 134 -43.65 -80.41 -5.74
N ALA A 135 -43.29 -80.43 -7.02
CA ALA A 135 -44.05 -79.89 -8.10
C ALA A 135 -44.96 -80.91 -8.74
N GLU A 136 -46.00 -80.54 -9.47
CA GLU A 136 -46.99 -81.37 -10.14
C GLU A 136 -46.38 -82.32 -11.19
N ASP A 137 -45.23 -81.92 -11.74
CA ASP A 137 -44.47 -82.69 -12.75
C ASP A 137 -43.60 -83.79 -12.17
N GLY A 138 -43.51 -83.88 -10.82
CA GLY A 138 -42.67 -84.83 -10.13
C GLY A 138 -41.25 -84.42 -9.96
N THR A 139 -40.94 -83.11 -10.09
CA THR A 139 -39.66 -82.46 -9.75
C THR A 139 -39.72 -81.74 -8.39
N CYS A 140 -38.60 -81.40 -7.84
CA CYS A 140 -38.49 -80.54 -6.63
C CYS A 140 -38.11 -79.13 -7.06
N ASN A 141 -38.97 -78.22 -6.80
CA ASN A 141 -38.72 -76.82 -7.06
C ASN A 141 -38.24 -76.11 -5.77
N ASP A 142 -37.31 -75.21 -5.93
CA ASP A 142 -36.84 -74.42 -4.83
C ASP A 142 -38.01 -73.58 -4.22
N ILE A 143 -38.04 -73.52 -2.91
CA ILE A 143 -38.99 -72.67 -2.16
C ILE A 143 -38.40 -71.30 -2.10
N ASP A 144 -39.07 -70.28 -2.71
CA ASP A 144 -38.67 -68.91 -2.49
C ASP A 144 -39.21 -68.42 -1.14
N GLU A 145 -38.31 -68.52 -0.11
CA GLU A 145 -38.67 -68.11 1.25
C GLU A 145 -38.89 -66.58 1.33
N CYS A 146 -38.30 -65.82 0.41
CA CYS A 146 -38.46 -64.39 0.36
C CYS A 146 -39.85 -63.99 -0.13
N GLU A 147 -40.37 -64.70 -1.19
CA GLU A 147 -41.71 -64.44 -1.75
C GLU A 147 -42.80 -64.95 -0.79
N THR A 148 -42.56 -66.11 -0.16
CA THR A 148 -43.52 -66.71 0.77
C THR A 148 -43.45 -66.11 2.19
N ASN A 149 -42.59 -65.17 2.48
CA ASN A 149 -42.35 -64.56 3.81
C ASN A 149 -42.03 -65.62 4.90
N SER A 150 -41.46 -66.73 4.51
CA SER A 150 -41.08 -67.84 5.44
C SER A 150 -39.61 -67.67 5.96
N HIS A 151 -39.00 -66.58 5.65
CA HIS A 151 -37.64 -66.22 6.11
C HIS A 151 -37.62 -65.57 7.51
N HIS A 152 -36.45 -65.60 8.16
CA HIS A 152 -36.23 -65.05 9.49
C HIS A 152 -35.25 -63.81 9.43
N CYS A 153 -35.21 -63.04 8.30
CA CYS A 153 -34.39 -61.86 8.19
C CYS A 153 -34.96 -60.76 9.09
N ASN A 154 -34.07 -59.99 9.72
CA ASN A 154 -34.44 -58.82 10.53
C ASN A 154 -35.05 -57.72 9.65
N PRO A 155 -35.81 -56.80 10.19
CA PRO A 155 -36.44 -55.73 9.41
C PRO A 155 -35.46 -54.81 8.65
N THR A 156 -34.17 -54.81 9.05
CA THR A 156 -33.07 -54.04 8.40
C THR A 156 -32.30 -54.87 7.38
N GLN A 157 -32.76 -56.12 7.11
CA GLN A 157 -32.15 -57.01 6.15
C GLN A 157 -33.09 -57.27 4.97
N VAL A 158 -32.49 -57.49 3.81
CA VAL A 158 -33.16 -57.91 2.60
C VAL A 158 -32.98 -59.42 2.46
N CYS A 159 -34.07 -60.13 2.25
CA CYS A 159 -34.04 -61.56 1.94
C CYS A 159 -33.62 -61.75 0.49
N ILE A 160 -32.65 -62.61 0.25
CA ILE A 160 -32.21 -63.10 -1.07
C ILE A 160 -32.40 -64.57 -1.16
N ASN A 161 -33.30 -65.02 -2.05
CA ASN A 161 -33.54 -66.41 -2.30
C ASN A 161 -32.31 -67.07 -2.95
N THR A 162 -32.00 -68.28 -2.49
CA THR A 162 -30.89 -69.09 -3.00
C THR A 162 -31.39 -70.57 -3.17
N ALA A 163 -30.75 -71.35 -4.04
CA ALA A 163 -31.15 -72.73 -4.27
C ALA A 163 -31.07 -73.59 -2.98
N GLY A 164 -32.23 -73.92 -2.42
CA GLY A 164 -32.37 -74.71 -1.21
C GLY A 164 -32.41 -73.89 0.08
N GLY A 165 -32.66 -72.60 0.01
CA GLY A 165 -32.77 -71.73 1.17
C GLY A 165 -32.67 -70.27 0.83
N TYR A 166 -32.42 -69.43 1.81
CA TYR A 166 -32.30 -67.98 1.68
C TYR A 166 -31.10 -67.41 2.44
N THR A 167 -30.66 -66.25 2.05
CA THR A 167 -29.67 -65.46 2.80
C THR A 167 -30.23 -64.09 3.16
N CYS A 168 -29.87 -63.60 4.34
CA CYS A 168 -30.22 -62.24 4.76
C CYS A 168 -29.03 -61.32 4.51
N SER A 169 -29.20 -60.39 3.59
CA SER A 169 -28.21 -59.33 3.29
C SER A 169 -28.62 -58.02 3.90
N CYS A 170 -27.69 -57.19 4.28
CA CYS A 170 -27.97 -55.84 4.69
C CYS A 170 -28.36 -54.99 3.47
N THR A 171 -29.18 -53.98 3.68
CA THR A 171 -29.44 -52.93 2.68
C THR A 171 -28.18 -52.17 2.38
N GLU A 172 -28.13 -51.50 1.24
CA GLU A 172 -27.02 -50.64 0.84
C GLU A 172 -26.73 -49.61 1.95
N GLY A 173 -25.45 -49.35 2.23
CA GLY A 173 -25.04 -48.48 3.32
C GLY A 173 -24.88 -49.14 4.70
N TYR A 174 -25.14 -50.48 4.80
CA TYR A 174 -24.99 -51.23 6.06
C TYR A 174 -24.10 -52.45 5.92
N TRP A 175 -23.36 -52.79 6.98
CA TRP A 175 -22.54 -53.98 7.07
C TRP A 175 -23.11 -54.98 8.06
N LEU A 176 -23.00 -56.26 7.73
CA LEU A 176 -23.41 -57.33 8.63
C LEU A 176 -22.31 -57.61 9.67
N ILE A 177 -22.54 -57.20 10.91
CA ILE A 177 -21.63 -57.45 12.03
C ILE A 177 -22.37 -58.18 13.14
N GLY A 178 -21.89 -59.40 13.47
CA GLY A 178 -22.53 -60.19 14.54
C GLY A 178 -23.98 -60.55 14.30
N GLY A 179 -24.40 -60.68 13.02
CA GLY A 179 -25.79 -61.03 12.64
C GLY A 179 -26.75 -59.78 12.59
N GLN A 180 -26.27 -58.60 12.83
CA GLN A 180 -27.03 -57.36 12.75
C GLN A 180 -26.43 -56.43 11.70
N CYS A 181 -27.30 -55.72 10.96
CA CYS A 181 -26.84 -54.69 10.05
C CYS A 181 -26.51 -53.41 10.82
N GLN A 182 -25.26 -53.00 10.74
CA GLN A 182 -24.76 -51.76 11.31
C GLN A 182 -24.50 -50.76 10.20
N ASP A 183 -24.85 -49.53 10.47
CA ASP A 183 -24.62 -48.38 9.56
C ASP A 183 -23.13 -48.21 9.26
N ILE A 184 -22.81 -47.96 8.01
CA ILE A 184 -21.46 -47.64 7.57
C ILE A 184 -21.25 -46.13 7.79
N ASP A 185 -20.27 -45.78 8.59
CA ASP A 185 -19.85 -44.37 8.73
C ASP A 185 -18.93 -44.02 7.58
N GLU A 186 -19.50 -43.56 6.45
CA GLU A 186 -18.75 -43.23 5.24
C GLU A 186 -17.83 -42.01 5.47
N CYS A 187 -18.14 -41.18 6.44
CA CYS A 187 -17.31 -40.02 6.77
C CYS A 187 -15.88 -40.38 7.21
N ARG A 188 -15.68 -41.61 7.70
CA ARG A 188 -14.35 -42.14 8.05
C ARG A 188 -13.48 -42.45 6.84
N TYR A 189 -14.07 -42.54 5.65
CA TYR A 189 -13.35 -42.90 4.42
C TYR A 189 -13.03 -41.68 3.56
N GLY A 190 -13.38 -40.44 3.99
CA GLY A 190 -13.03 -39.22 3.33
C GLY A 190 -13.74 -38.98 1.99
N TYR A 191 -14.98 -39.40 1.89
CA TYR A 191 -15.77 -39.21 0.67
C TYR A 191 -16.16 -37.75 0.40
N CYS A 192 -16.16 -36.91 1.41
CA CYS A 192 -16.42 -35.46 1.27
C CYS A 192 -15.12 -34.68 1.30
N GLN A 193 -15.04 -33.66 0.48
CA GLN A 193 -13.86 -32.76 0.40
C GLN A 193 -13.72 -31.90 1.66
N GLN A 194 -14.83 -31.42 2.25
CA GLN A 194 -14.82 -30.57 3.42
C GLN A 194 -15.60 -31.15 4.57
N LEU A 195 -16.88 -30.91 4.69
CA LEU A 195 -17.70 -31.34 5.79
C LEU A 195 -18.49 -32.61 5.42
N CYS A 196 -18.54 -33.59 6.31
CA CYS A 196 -19.28 -34.82 6.12
C CYS A 196 -20.19 -35.06 7.33
N ALA A 197 -21.43 -35.42 7.04
CA ALA A 197 -22.40 -35.83 8.03
C ALA A 197 -22.89 -37.25 7.70
N ASN A 198 -22.60 -38.19 8.60
CA ASN A 198 -23.12 -39.56 8.48
C ASN A 198 -24.63 -39.60 8.75
N THR A 199 -25.37 -40.31 7.92
CA THR A 199 -26.81 -40.52 8.06
C THR A 199 -27.10 -42.00 7.94
N PRO A 200 -28.21 -42.53 8.52
CA PRO A 200 -28.53 -43.97 8.44
C PRO A 200 -28.61 -44.49 7.00
N GLY A 201 -27.65 -45.35 6.63
CA GLY A 201 -27.54 -45.93 5.29
C GLY A 201 -26.93 -45.02 4.21
N SER A 202 -26.38 -43.86 4.58
CA SER A 202 -25.77 -42.95 3.62
C SER A 202 -25.01 -41.82 4.34
N TYR A 203 -24.48 -40.87 3.57
CA TYR A 203 -23.82 -39.68 4.07
C TYR A 203 -24.21 -38.45 3.25
N SER A 204 -23.97 -37.29 3.79
CA SER A 204 -24.12 -36.05 3.07
C SER A 204 -22.89 -35.18 3.22
N CYS A 205 -22.43 -34.57 2.12
CA CYS A 205 -21.36 -33.61 2.14
C CYS A 205 -21.92 -32.20 2.17
N SER A 206 -21.21 -31.30 2.85
CA SER A 206 -21.47 -29.88 2.85
C SER A 206 -20.15 -29.11 2.77
N CYS A 207 -20.23 -27.85 2.44
CA CYS A 207 -19.07 -26.98 2.30
C CYS A 207 -18.99 -25.97 3.45
N ASN A 208 -17.79 -25.50 3.73
CA ASN A 208 -17.58 -24.37 4.62
C ASN A 208 -18.17 -23.09 4.00
N PRO A 209 -18.40 -22.02 4.79
CA PRO A 209 -18.75 -20.71 4.26
C PRO A 209 -17.75 -20.25 3.19
N GLY A 210 -18.23 -19.59 2.15
CA GLY A 210 -17.42 -19.19 1.00
C GLY A 210 -17.27 -20.27 -0.09
N PHE A 211 -17.89 -21.45 0.09
CA PHE A 211 -17.85 -22.53 -0.90
C PHE A 211 -19.26 -23.05 -1.23
N ILE A 212 -19.45 -23.51 -2.45
CA ILE A 212 -20.66 -24.19 -2.90
C ILE A 212 -20.35 -25.65 -3.21
N LEU A 213 -21.33 -26.52 -2.94
CA LEU A 213 -21.23 -27.94 -3.24
C LEU A 213 -21.42 -28.17 -4.73
N ASN A 214 -20.46 -28.85 -5.36
CA ASN A 214 -20.54 -29.22 -6.76
C ASN A 214 -21.65 -30.24 -7.04
N PRO A 215 -22.10 -30.37 -8.32
CA PRO A 215 -23.11 -31.37 -8.73
C PRO A 215 -22.73 -32.80 -8.43
N ASP A 216 -21.46 -33.10 -8.21
CA ASP A 216 -20.98 -34.43 -7.78
C ASP A 216 -21.37 -34.76 -6.33
N SER A 217 -21.91 -33.79 -5.59
CA SER A 217 -22.32 -33.91 -4.18
C SER A 217 -21.19 -34.28 -3.22
N ARG A 218 -19.92 -34.04 -3.60
CA ARG A 218 -18.72 -34.46 -2.81
C ARG A 218 -17.66 -33.37 -2.71
N THR A 219 -17.49 -32.61 -3.78
CA THR A 219 -16.46 -31.57 -3.85
C THR A 219 -17.05 -30.19 -3.66
N CYS A 220 -16.25 -29.26 -3.16
CA CYS A 220 -16.62 -27.87 -2.89
C CYS A 220 -15.85 -26.96 -3.83
N GLN A 221 -16.56 -26.07 -4.47
CA GLN A 221 -16.00 -25.03 -5.32
C GLN A 221 -16.03 -23.70 -4.56
N ASP A 222 -14.97 -22.95 -4.69
CA ASP A 222 -14.88 -21.58 -4.19
C ASP A 222 -15.94 -20.68 -4.84
N VAL A 223 -16.54 -19.82 -4.04
CA VAL A 223 -17.44 -18.78 -4.53
C VAL A 223 -16.58 -17.58 -4.88
N ASP A 224 -16.75 -17.05 -6.08
CA ASP A 224 -16.16 -15.76 -6.43
C ASP A 224 -17.13 -14.65 -6.01
N GLU A 225 -16.93 -14.14 -4.78
CA GLU A 225 -17.79 -13.07 -4.27
C GLU A 225 -17.61 -11.77 -5.05
N CYS A 226 -16.48 -11.61 -5.75
CA CYS A 226 -16.22 -10.42 -6.55
C CYS A 226 -17.17 -10.29 -7.77
N GLU A 227 -17.83 -11.37 -8.21
CA GLU A 227 -18.86 -11.29 -9.25
C GLU A 227 -20.10 -10.46 -8.83
N GLU A 228 -20.34 -10.35 -7.52
CA GLU A 228 -21.44 -9.55 -6.96
C GLU A 228 -21.03 -8.10 -6.65
N GLU A 229 -19.80 -7.70 -6.99
CA GLU A 229 -19.24 -6.35 -6.75
C GLU A 229 -19.40 -5.85 -5.30
N PRO A 230 -18.97 -6.62 -4.28
CA PRO A 230 -19.17 -6.27 -2.89
C PRO A 230 -18.30 -5.10 -2.43
N CYS A 231 -17.24 -4.75 -3.17
CA CYS A 231 -16.26 -3.73 -2.84
C CYS A 231 -16.57 -2.41 -3.54
N THR A 232 -16.34 -1.28 -2.87
CA THR A 232 -16.50 0.05 -3.46
C THR A 232 -15.51 0.30 -4.62
N HIS A 233 -14.28 -0.24 -4.49
CA HIS A 233 -13.23 -0.15 -5.51
C HIS A 233 -12.82 -1.55 -5.98
N GLY A 234 -11.55 -1.92 -5.86
CA GLY A 234 -11.07 -3.22 -6.31
C GLY A 234 -11.50 -4.38 -5.41
N CYS A 235 -11.78 -5.53 -6.02
CA CYS A 235 -12.07 -6.78 -5.33
C CYS A 235 -11.10 -7.87 -5.77
N PHE A 236 -10.64 -8.67 -4.82
CA PHE A 236 -9.81 -9.84 -5.07
C PHE A 236 -10.44 -11.05 -4.43
N ASN A 237 -10.86 -12.01 -5.26
CA ASN A 237 -11.30 -13.29 -4.77
C ASN A 237 -10.13 -14.06 -4.16
N THR A 238 -10.38 -14.67 -3.00
CA THR A 238 -9.45 -15.52 -2.26
C THR A 238 -10.13 -16.82 -1.92
N TYR A 239 -9.37 -17.87 -1.60
CA TYR A 239 -9.95 -19.18 -1.32
C TYR A 239 -10.84 -19.15 -0.06
N GLY A 240 -12.15 -19.23 -0.24
CA GLY A 240 -13.19 -19.20 0.79
C GLY A 240 -13.61 -17.83 1.27
N SER A 241 -13.20 -16.75 0.57
CA SER A 241 -13.56 -15.37 0.92
C SER A 241 -13.06 -14.39 -0.14
N PHE A 242 -13.24 -13.10 0.07
CA PHE A 242 -12.71 -12.03 -0.77
C PHE A 242 -12.02 -10.96 0.06
N MET A 243 -11.28 -10.09 -0.61
CA MET A 243 -10.67 -8.90 -0.03
C MET A 243 -10.91 -7.69 -0.92
N CYS A 244 -11.30 -6.59 -0.29
CA CYS A 244 -11.40 -5.32 -0.98
C CYS A 244 -10.07 -4.55 -0.93
N ASN A 245 -9.77 -3.85 -2.01
CA ASN A 245 -8.63 -2.98 -2.16
C ASN A 245 -9.11 -1.59 -2.55
N CYS A 246 -8.61 -0.58 -1.89
CA CYS A 246 -8.92 0.80 -2.24
C CYS A 246 -7.90 1.36 -3.23
N ASP A 247 -8.36 2.27 -4.09
CA ASP A 247 -7.51 3.04 -4.96
C ASP A 247 -6.62 3.99 -4.15
N GLU A 248 -5.59 4.54 -4.80
CA GLU A 248 -4.69 5.52 -4.18
C GLU A 248 -5.48 6.73 -3.66
N GLY A 249 -5.16 7.19 -2.46
CA GLY A 249 -5.88 8.26 -1.77
C GLY A 249 -7.11 7.83 -0.97
N PHE A 250 -7.41 6.53 -0.91
CA PHE A 250 -8.50 5.98 -0.12
C PHE A 250 -8.02 4.91 0.86
N GLU A 251 -8.69 4.79 2.00
CA GLU A 251 -8.45 3.73 2.97
C GLU A 251 -9.67 2.82 3.13
N LEU A 252 -9.42 1.55 3.47
CA LEU A 252 -10.48 0.58 3.69
C LEU A 252 -11.17 0.88 5.02
N ALA A 253 -12.48 1.06 4.97
CA ALA A 253 -13.32 1.27 6.14
C ALA A 253 -13.36 0.02 7.05
N SER A 254 -13.85 0.19 8.26
CA SER A 254 -13.95 -0.89 9.24
C SER A 254 -14.95 -2.00 8.87
N ASP A 255 -15.80 -1.77 7.88
CA ASP A 255 -16.72 -2.78 7.32
C ASP A 255 -16.01 -3.78 6.40
N GLY A 256 -14.76 -3.47 5.99
CA GLY A 256 -13.96 -4.31 5.11
C GLY A 256 -14.36 -4.28 3.63
N THR A 257 -15.33 -3.44 3.23
CA THR A 257 -15.87 -3.38 1.86
C THR A 257 -15.90 -1.98 1.26
N SER A 258 -16.06 -0.96 2.08
CA SER A 258 -16.13 0.43 1.64
C SER A 258 -14.75 1.09 1.68
N CYS A 259 -14.48 1.94 0.69
CA CYS A 259 -13.31 2.81 0.66
C CYS A 259 -13.71 4.23 1.03
N ILE A 260 -13.04 4.80 2.00
CA ILE A 260 -13.22 6.17 2.45
C ILE A 260 -12.05 7.03 2.02
N ASP A 261 -12.34 8.25 1.63
CA ASP A 261 -11.35 9.23 1.22
C ASP A 261 -10.39 9.56 2.37
N LEU A 262 -9.10 9.60 2.07
CA LEU A 262 -8.08 10.05 3.00
C LEU A 262 -8.04 11.57 3.00
N ASP A 263 -8.25 12.18 4.16
CA ASP A 263 -8.04 13.63 4.31
C ASP A 263 -6.56 13.92 4.56
N GLU A 264 -5.77 14.06 3.48
CA GLU A 264 -4.34 14.33 3.58
C GLU A 264 -4.07 15.66 4.29
N CYS A 265 -4.98 16.62 4.16
CA CYS A 265 -4.86 17.92 4.82
C CYS A 265 -4.88 17.80 6.35
N SER A 266 -5.50 16.74 6.90
CA SER A 266 -5.52 16.49 8.33
C SER A 266 -4.22 15.91 8.89
N PHE A 267 -3.40 15.27 8.05
CA PHE A 267 -2.15 14.62 8.47
C PHE A 267 -1.00 15.58 8.68
N SER A 268 -0.97 16.70 7.96
CA SER A 268 0.13 17.66 8.05
C SER A 268 -0.31 19.07 7.69
N GLU A 269 -0.07 20.01 8.60
CA GLU A 269 -0.25 21.44 8.36
C GLU A 269 0.75 22.02 7.34
N PHE A 270 1.77 21.22 6.94
CA PHE A 270 2.85 21.64 6.05
C PHE A 270 2.76 21.04 4.64
N LEU A 271 1.65 20.40 4.29
CA LEU A 271 1.45 19.86 2.95
C LEU A 271 1.40 20.95 1.89
N CYS A 272 0.76 22.06 2.19
CA CYS A 272 0.64 23.22 1.34
C CYS A 272 1.26 24.44 2.02
N GLN A 273 1.86 25.32 1.24
CA GLN A 273 2.45 26.55 1.76
C GLN A 273 1.40 27.50 2.32
N TYR A 274 0.19 27.54 1.75
CA TYR A 274 -0.90 28.40 2.22
C TYR A 274 -2.11 27.60 2.70
N ARG A 275 -2.91 27.04 1.81
CA ARG A 275 -4.14 26.34 2.19
C ARG A 275 -4.25 25.00 1.47
N CYS A 276 -4.51 23.97 2.23
CA CYS A 276 -4.82 22.63 1.76
C CYS A 276 -6.34 22.46 1.63
N VAL A 277 -6.79 21.85 0.56
CA VAL A 277 -8.19 21.47 0.33
C VAL A 277 -8.22 19.99 -0.04
N ASN A 278 -8.88 19.19 0.80
CA ASN A 278 -9.09 17.80 0.51
C ASN A 278 -10.05 17.61 -0.67
N THR A 279 -9.74 16.68 -1.56
CA THR A 279 -10.55 16.31 -2.71
C THR A 279 -10.62 14.78 -2.79
N PRO A 280 -11.66 14.19 -3.37
CA PRO A 280 -11.77 12.73 -3.42
C PRO A 280 -10.54 12.06 -4.07
N GLY A 281 -9.83 11.24 -3.30
CA GLY A 281 -8.63 10.52 -3.70
C GLY A 281 -7.34 11.33 -3.73
N SER A 282 -7.35 12.60 -3.29
CA SER A 282 -6.16 13.46 -3.27
C SER A 282 -6.45 14.80 -2.57
N PHE A 283 -5.47 15.69 -2.57
CA PHE A 283 -5.62 17.05 -2.08
C PHE A 283 -5.17 18.07 -3.11
N THR A 284 -5.56 19.31 -2.92
CA THR A 284 -5.13 20.44 -3.75
C THR A 284 -4.68 21.59 -2.87
N CYS A 285 -3.54 22.17 -3.20
CA CYS A 285 -3.07 23.41 -2.58
C CYS A 285 -3.64 24.64 -3.29
N ILE A 286 -4.08 25.62 -2.51
CA ILE A 286 -4.60 26.88 -3.01
C ILE A 286 -3.67 27.99 -2.54
N CYS A 287 -3.35 28.92 -3.44
CA CYS A 287 -2.60 30.12 -3.12
C CYS A 287 -3.51 31.31 -2.83
N PRO A 288 -3.04 32.29 -2.03
CA PRO A 288 -3.78 33.53 -1.81
C PRO A 288 -3.79 34.41 -3.06
N PRO A 289 -4.67 35.42 -3.11
CA PRO A 289 -4.65 36.42 -4.22
C PRO A 289 -3.26 37.05 -4.40
N GLY A 290 -2.85 37.26 -5.65
CA GLY A 290 -1.52 37.79 -6.01
C GLY A 290 -0.44 36.71 -6.15
N TYR A 291 -0.78 35.45 -5.90
CA TYR A 291 0.14 34.32 -6.06
C TYR A 291 -0.47 33.23 -6.95
N TYR A 292 0.38 32.45 -7.60
CA TYR A 292 -0.01 31.25 -8.34
C TYR A 292 0.66 30.02 -7.76
N LEU A 293 0.06 28.85 -8.01
CA LEU A 293 0.60 27.56 -7.56
C LEU A 293 1.80 27.21 -8.44
N TYR A 294 2.95 26.94 -7.80
CA TYR A 294 4.17 26.56 -8.49
C TYR A 294 4.08 25.14 -9.08
N GLU A 295 5.05 24.75 -9.91
CA GLU A 295 5.10 23.45 -10.58
C GLU A 295 5.13 22.23 -9.63
N ASP A 296 5.50 22.44 -8.37
CA ASP A 296 5.50 21.39 -7.33
C ASP A 296 4.10 21.16 -6.73
N GLU A 297 3.10 21.92 -7.16
CA GLU A 297 1.71 21.86 -6.69
C GLU A 297 1.52 22.09 -5.19
N ARG A 298 2.52 22.65 -4.49
CA ARG A 298 2.50 22.86 -3.04
C ARG A 298 2.85 24.26 -2.61
N ASN A 299 3.79 24.89 -3.33
CA ASN A 299 4.29 26.22 -3.02
C ASN A 299 3.58 27.29 -3.86
N CYS A 300 3.53 28.50 -3.31
CA CYS A 300 2.94 29.65 -3.96
C CYS A 300 4.04 30.63 -4.38
N GLU A 301 4.02 31.05 -5.62
CA GLU A 301 4.94 32.04 -6.17
C GLU A 301 4.20 33.32 -6.54
N ASP A 302 4.84 34.46 -6.36
CA ASP A 302 4.30 35.77 -6.63
C ASP A 302 4.00 35.97 -8.12
N ILE A 303 2.84 36.53 -8.42
CA ILE A 303 2.48 36.96 -9.77
C ILE A 303 3.10 38.32 -10.02
N ASN A 304 4.07 38.40 -10.94
CA ASN A 304 4.60 39.70 -11.33
C ASN A 304 3.60 40.42 -12.26
N GLU A 305 2.72 41.23 -11.67
CA GLU A 305 1.71 41.98 -12.45
C GLU A 305 2.31 43.02 -13.39
N CYS A 306 3.52 43.49 -13.08
CA CYS A 306 4.21 44.45 -13.95
C CYS A 306 4.68 43.78 -15.24
N ASP A 307 5.16 42.54 -15.19
CA ASP A 307 5.61 41.77 -16.36
C ASP A 307 4.45 41.18 -17.16
N THR A 308 3.41 40.70 -16.46
CA THR A 308 2.22 40.15 -17.11
C THR A 308 1.30 41.21 -17.71
N GLY A 309 1.49 42.50 -17.37
CA GLY A 309 0.64 43.57 -17.80
C GLY A 309 -0.72 43.65 -17.10
N ASN A 310 -0.95 42.81 -16.08
CA ASN A 310 -2.19 42.79 -15.29
C ASN A 310 -2.22 43.86 -14.19
N ASN A 311 -1.66 45.04 -14.47
CA ASN A 311 -1.61 46.15 -13.52
C ASN A 311 -2.52 47.31 -13.97
N THR A 312 -2.87 48.14 -13.00
CA THR A 312 -3.74 49.33 -13.22
C THR A 312 -2.96 50.65 -13.37
N CYS A 313 -1.63 50.56 -13.56
CA CYS A 313 -0.79 51.75 -13.64
C CYS A 313 -1.07 52.54 -14.94
N THR A 314 -1.07 53.86 -14.82
CA THR A 314 -1.19 54.76 -15.98
C THR A 314 0.14 54.83 -16.74
N THR A 315 0.12 55.32 -17.97
CA THR A 315 1.31 55.49 -18.80
C THR A 315 2.37 56.43 -18.20
N GLU A 316 1.98 57.25 -17.23
CA GLU A 316 2.89 58.19 -16.54
C GLU A 316 3.48 57.56 -15.25
N GLN A 317 2.97 56.43 -14.82
CA GLN A 317 3.41 55.73 -13.61
C GLN A 317 4.35 54.56 -13.94
N VAL A 318 5.20 54.24 -12.99
CA VAL A 318 6.09 53.08 -13.06
C VAL A 318 5.51 51.99 -12.18
N CYS A 319 5.26 50.81 -12.77
CA CYS A 319 4.82 49.65 -12.01
C CYS A 319 5.98 49.11 -11.17
N PHE A 320 5.73 48.86 -9.90
CA PHE A 320 6.65 48.21 -8.98
C PHE A 320 5.99 46.96 -8.39
N ASN A 321 6.54 45.80 -8.72
CA ASN A 321 6.09 44.52 -8.19
C ASN A 321 6.68 44.27 -6.81
N PHE A 322 5.88 43.73 -5.90
CA PHE A 322 6.31 43.25 -4.60
C PHE A 322 5.52 41.95 -4.27
N GLN A 323 6.00 41.18 -3.32
CA GLN A 323 5.36 39.91 -3.00
C GLN A 323 3.88 40.08 -2.63
N GLY A 324 2.99 39.43 -3.43
CA GLY A 324 1.54 39.45 -3.28
C GLY A 324 0.83 40.62 -3.93
N GLY A 325 1.51 41.37 -4.84
CA GLY A 325 0.87 42.41 -5.60
C GLY A 325 1.81 43.48 -6.16
N PHE A 326 1.26 44.57 -6.60
CA PHE A 326 2.00 45.67 -7.23
C PHE A 326 1.56 47.02 -6.70
N THR A 327 2.37 48.02 -6.95
CA THR A 327 2.01 49.42 -6.73
C THR A 327 2.46 50.30 -7.92
N CYS A 328 1.72 51.38 -8.16
CA CYS A 328 2.03 52.29 -9.22
C CYS A 328 2.75 53.51 -8.65
N LEU A 329 4.03 53.64 -8.94
CA LEU A 329 4.87 54.73 -8.48
C LEU A 329 4.69 55.95 -9.40
N HIS A 330 4.46 57.12 -8.80
CA HIS A 330 4.41 58.36 -9.54
C HIS A 330 5.82 58.84 -9.94
N PRO A 331 5.97 59.53 -11.05
CA PRO A 331 7.24 60.16 -11.42
C PRO A 331 7.78 61.01 -10.28
N LEU A 332 9.09 60.93 -10.07
CA LEU A 332 9.74 61.67 -9.00
C LEU A 332 9.52 63.17 -9.14
N GLN A 333 8.90 63.79 -8.14
CA GLN A 333 8.76 65.26 -8.01
C GLN A 333 9.61 65.71 -6.83
N CYS A 334 10.70 66.43 -7.13
CA CYS A 334 11.54 66.98 -6.10
C CYS A 334 10.90 68.27 -5.51
N GLN A 335 10.79 68.28 -4.18
CA GLN A 335 10.31 69.47 -3.46
C GLN A 335 11.39 70.59 -3.44
N LEU A 336 11.04 71.77 -3.73
CA LEU A 336 11.97 72.88 -3.62
C LEU A 336 12.62 72.94 -2.24
N PRO A 337 13.93 73.23 -2.14
CA PRO A 337 14.86 73.73 -3.18
C PRO A 337 15.60 72.63 -3.97
N TYR A 338 15.18 71.34 -3.85
CA TYR A 338 15.79 70.21 -4.58
C TYR A 338 15.38 70.22 -6.05
N ILE A 339 16.31 69.87 -6.92
CA ILE A 339 16.11 69.67 -8.35
C ILE A 339 16.27 68.16 -8.71
N PRO A 340 15.53 67.61 -9.67
CA PRO A 340 15.71 66.26 -10.13
C PRO A 340 17.02 66.14 -10.92
N VAL A 341 17.78 65.10 -10.65
CA VAL A 341 19.03 64.75 -11.32
C VAL A 341 18.88 63.42 -12.11
N SER A 342 18.05 62.58 -11.61
CA SER A 342 17.65 61.32 -12.26
C SER A 342 16.23 60.97 -11.85
N ASP A 343 15.68 59.86 -12.42
CA ASP A 343 14.32 59.38 -12.15
C ASP A 343 14.09 59.01 -10.66
N ASN A 344 15.16 58.86 -9.88
CA ASN A 344 15.08 58.49 -8.49
C ASN A 344 15.95 59.33 -7.55
N GLN A 345 16.48 60.46 -8.00
CA GLN A 345 17.39 61.30 -7.22
C GLN A 345 17.10 62.79 -7.33
N CYS A 346 16.97 63.39 -6.17
CA CYS A 346 16.89 64.86 -6.02
C CYS A 346 18.19 65.39 -5.41
N MET A 347 18.68 66.51 -5.93
CA MET A 347 19.90 67.21 -5.46
C MET A 347 19.61 68.63 -5.00
N CYS A 348 20.26 69.02 -3.91
CA CYS A 348 20.27 70.42 -3.43
C CYS A 348 21.68 70.95 -3.62
N THR A 349 21.84 71.87 -4.56
CA THR A 349 23.17 72.36 -4.93
C THR A 349 23.72 73.33 -3.87
N ALA A 350 25.04 73.32 -3.65
CA ALA A 350 25.70 74.19 -2.67
C ALA A 350 25.60 75.67 -2.98
N GLU A 351 25.33 76.05 -4.24
CA GLU A 351 25.12 77.37 -4.72
C GLU A 351 23.80 78.00 -4.27
N ASN A 352 22.81 77.14 -3.96
CA ASN A 352 21.50 77.64 -3.50
C ASN A 352 21.52 77.86 -1.97
N PRO A 353 21.33 79.09 -1.49
CA PRO A 353 21.35 79.42 -0.05
C PRO A 353 20.32 78.62 0.76
N ALA A 354 19.20 78.21 0.15
CA ALA A 354 18.17 77.42 0.77
C ALA A 354 18.59 75.96 1.03
N CYS A 355 19.70 75.51 0.44
CA CYS A 355 20.30 74.21 0.63
C CYS A 355 21.27 74.13 1.83
N ARG A 356 21.60 75.27 2.41
CA ARG A 356 22.49 75.33 3.57
C ARG A 356 21.90 74.57 4.72
N ASN A 357 22.62 73.59 5.26
CA ASN A 357 22.18 72.65 6.32
C ASN A 357 21.13 71.63 5.91
N ARG A 358 20.88 71.41 4.62
CA ARG A 358 20.05 70.35 4.12
C ARG A 358 20.92 69.22 3.53
N PRO A 359 20.41 68.02 3.43
CA PRO A 359 21.09 66.95 2.70
C PRO A 359 21.38 67.34 1.26
N PHE A 360 22.56 66.98 0.74
CA PHE A 360 22.94 67.26 -0.65
C PHE A 360 22.10 66.53 -1.66
N THR A 361 21.78 65.23 -1.29
CA THR A 361 21.01 64.38 -2.18
C THR A 361 19.97 63.61 -1.37
N ILE A 362 18.84 63.38 -2.01
CA ILE A 362 17.82 62.43 -1.56
C ILE A 362 17.66 61.44 -2.69
N LEU A 363 18.04 60.17 -2.42
CA LEU A 363 17.88 59.04 -3.33
C LEU A 363 16.67 58.19 -2.91
N TYR A 364 15.73 57.98 -3.81
CA TYR A 364 14.52 57.19 -3.57
C TYR A 364 14.77 55.74 -3.98
N ARG A 365 14.46 54.79 -3.10
CA ARG A 365 14.58 53.37 -3.31
C ARG A 365 13.34 52.67 -2.80
N HIS A 366 12.96 51.62 -3.51
CA HIS A 366 11.83 50.74 -3.14
C HIS A 366 12.34 49.31 -2.99
N MET A 367 11.77 48.59 -2.06
CA MET A 367 12.04 47.19 -1.87
C MET A 367 10.81 46.52 -1.26
N ASP A 368 10.73 45.20 -1.40
CA ASP A 368 9.76 44.35 -0.76
C ASP A 368 10.35 43.64 0.45
N LEU A 369 9.48 43.20 1.35
CA LEU A 369 9.83 42.44 2.55
C LEU A 369 8.69 41.51 2.89
N SER A 370 8.99 40.20 3.06
CA SER A 370 7.99 39.20 3.49
C SER A 370 7.52 39.46 4.91
N SER A 371 6.20 39.31 5.14
CA SER A 371 5.55 39.44 6.45
C SER A 371 6.13 38.45 7.47
N GLY A 372 6.33 38.89 8.71
CA GLY A 372 6.74 37.97 9.79
C GLY A 372 8.13 37.35 9.65
N ARG A 373 8.98 37.90 8.78
CA ARG A 373 10.34 37.39 8.53
C ARG A 373 11.13 37.23 9.84
N SER A 374 11.89 36.14 9.94
CA SER A 374 12.74 35.88 11.11
C SER A 374 13.78 36.99 11.32
N VAL A 375 13.96 37.36 12.57
CA VAL A 375 14.85 38.46 12.98
C VAL A 375 15.91 37.98 13.97
N PRO A 376 17.11 38.65 14.01
CA PRO A 376 17.53 39.80 13.19
C PRO A 376 17.96 39.39 11.78
N VAL A 377 17.66 40.21 10.77
CA VAL A 377 18.03 39.98 9.36
C VAL A 377 18.49 41.26 8.67
N ASP A 378 19.54 41.15 7.85
CA ASP A 378 20.06 42.23 7.03
C ASP A 378 19.14 42.43 5.83
N ILE A 379 18.65 43.66 5.63
CA ILE A 379 17.65 43.95 4.57
C ILE A 379 18.15 44.91 3.51
N PHE A 380 18.99 45.88 3.86
CA PHE A 380 19.47 46.87 2.92
C PHE A 380 20.86 47.37 3.28
N GLN A 381 21.75 47.53 2.30
CA GLN A 381 23.12 48.02 2.52
C GLN A 381 23.30 49.43 1.97
N MET A 382 23.81 50.35 2.82
CA MET A 382 24.26 51.67 2.42
C MET A 382 25.77 51.71 2.25
N GLN A 383 26.26 52.34 1.20
CA GLN A 383 27.69 52.50 0.95
C GLN A 383 27.98 53.89 0.40
N ALA A 384 29.05 54.50 0.86
CA ALA A 384 29.56 55.77 0.29
C ALA A 384 30.08 55.51 -1.13
N THR A 385 29.46 56.14 -2.13
CA THR A 385 29.86 56.06 -3.54
C THR A 385 31.14 56.83 -3.83
N THR A 386 31.37 57.93 -3.09
CA THR A 386 32.56 58.74 -3.24
C THR A 386 33.35 58.74 -1.93
N ARG A 387 34.64 58.43 -2.04
CA ARG A 387 35.55 58.41 -0.89
C ARG A 387 36.41 59.64 -0.90
N TYR A 388 36.29 60.49 0.14
CA TYR A 388 37.12 61.67 0.32
C TYR A 388 38.29 61.33 1.27
N PRO A 389 39.54 61.67 0.90
CA PRO A 389 40.66 61.43 1.78
C PRO A 389 40.47 62.16 3.14
N GLY A 390 40.67 61.46 4.23
CA GLY A 390 40.50 61.99 5.59
C GLY A 390 39.04 62.18 6.03
N ALA A 391 38.06 61.74 5.25
CA ALA A 391 36.66 61.75 5.67
C ALA A 391 36.28 60.45 6.42
N PHE A 392 35.36 60.59 7.35
CA PHE A 392 34.66 59.49 7.98
C PHE A 392 33.14 59.62 7.76
N TYR A 393 32.45 58.47 7.81
CA TYR A 393 31.04 58.40 7.46
C TYR A 393 30.27 57.89 8.68
N ILE A 394 29.14 58.52 8.97
CA ILE A 394 28.21 58.16 10.02
C ILE A 394 26.91 57.77 9.35
N PHE A 395 26.42 56.60 9.67
CA PHE A 395 25.17 56.05 9.13
C PHE A 395 24.12 55.99 10.24
N GLN A 396 22.93 56.57 9.97
CA GLN A 396 21.84 56.58 10.94
C GLN A 396 20.48 56.56 10.27
N ILE A 397 19.44 56.09 11.00
CA ILE A 397 18.06 56.23 10.60
C ILE A 397 17.60 57.59 11.12
N LYS A 398 17.25 58.50 10.20
CA LYS A 398 16.85 59.87 10.51
C LYS A 398 15.39 59.99 10.90
N SER A 399 14.51 59.26 10.19
CA SER A 399 13.06 59.27 10.42
C SER A 399 12.41 57.96 9.95
N GLY A 400 11.18 57.73 10.37
CA GLY A 400 10.34 56.61 9.94
C GLY A 400 10.47 55.31 10.76
N ASN A 401 11.33 55.27 11.80
CA ASN A 401 11.55 54.13 12.65
C ASN A 401 10.92 54.29 14.04
N ASP A 402 9.69 54.79 14.09
CA ASP A 402 8.99 55.08 15.35
C ASP A 402 8.74 53.83 16.19
N GLY A 403 8.48 52.67 15.54
CA GLY A 403 8.29 51.38 16.16
C GLY A 403 9.58 50.67 16.58
N ARG A 404 10.75 51.25 16.26
CA ARG A 404 12.07 50.67 16.53
C ARG A 404 12.20 49.27 15.95
N GLU A 405 11.64 49.01 14.78
CA GLU A 405 11.74 47.76 14.05
C GLU A 405 13.11 47.58 13.41
N PHE A 406 13.85 48.70 13.16
CA PHE A 406 15.12 48.70 12.44
C PHE A 406 16.26 49.32 13.24
N TYR A 407 17.50 48.93 12.91
CA TYR A 407 18.69 49.65 13.34
C TYR A 407 19.80 49.58 12.27
N MET A 408 20.74 50.53 12.33
CA MET A 408 21.92 50.53 11.46
C MET A 408 23.07 49.80 12.12
N ARG A 409 23.68 48.86 11.41
CA ARG A 409 24.89 48.16 11.80
C ARG A 409 26.03 48.57 10.85
N GLN A 410 27.06 49.23 11.37
CA GLN A 410 28.21 49.61 10.58
C GLN A 410 29.01 48.36 10.22
N THR A 411 29.26 48.15 8.92
CA THR A 411 29.96 46.98 8.35
C THR A 411 31.39 47.33 7.94
N SER A 412 31.64 48.58 7.63
CA SER A 412 33.00 49.12 7.36
C SER A 412 33.04 50.62 7.59
N ASN A 413 34.22 51.23 7.38
CA ASN A 413 34.38 52.69 7.49
C ASN A 413 33.53 53.43 6.46
N VAL A 414 33.06 52.79 5.41
CA VAL A 414 32.35 53.40 4.28
C VAL A 414 30.99 52.76 4.00
N SER A 415 30.56 51.80 4.84
CA SER A 415 29.30 51.07 4.64
C SER A 415 28.60 50.70 5.94
N ALA A 416 27.30 50.64 5.91
CA ALA A 416 26.46 50.13 6.98
C ALA A 416 25.26 49.38 6.40
N THR A 417 24.76 48.41 7.19
CA THR A 417 23.61 47.61 6.83
C THR A 417 22.42 47.96 7.72
N LEU A 418 21.27 48.16 7.09
CA LEU A 418 19.99 48.25 7.77
C LEU A 418 19.54 46.84 8.18
N VAL A 419 19.31 46.65 9.45
CA VAL A 419 18.93 45.36 10.03
C VAL A 419 17.50 45.47 10.55
N LEU A 420 16.67 44.50 10.18
CA LEU A 420 15.36 44.32 10.80
C LEU A 420 15.55 43.65 12.16
N ALA A 421 15.16 44.33 13.23
CA ALA A 421 15.32 43.87 14.61
C ALA A 421 14.08 43.23 15.21
N ARG A 422 12.89 43.57 14.67
CA ARG A 422 11.60 43.06 15.09
C ARG A 422 10.79 42.66 13.87
N PRO A 423 10.05 41.51 13.92
CA PRO A 423 9.24 41.11 12.79
C PRO A 423 8.11 42.12 12.53
N ILE A 424 7.89 42.40 11.26
CA ILE A 424 6.82 43.30 10.81
C ILE A 424 5.75 42.42 10.17
N LYS A 425 4.49 42.68 10.51
CA LYS A 425 3.33 42.07 9.86
C LYS A 425 2.77 43.03 8.81
N GLY A 426 2.55 42.49 7.62
CA GLY A 426 1.89 43.21 6.55
C GLY A 426 0.37 42.92 6.48
N PRO A 427 -0.33 43.50 5.49
CA PRO A 427 0.24 44.44 4.49
C PRO A 427 0.54 45.81 5.11
N LYS A 428 1.75 46.34 4.87
CA LYS A 428 2.20 47.62 5.43
C LYS A 428 3.25 48.28 4.54
N GLU A 429 3.16 49.57 4.39
CA GLU A 429 4.21 50.39 3.80
C GLU A 429 5.01 51.09 4.91
N VAL A 430 6.34 51.01 4.85
CA VAL A 430 7.26 51.65 5.78
C VAL A 430 8.22 52.54 5.00
N VAL A 431 8.28 53.83 5.35
CA VAL A 431 9.20 54.76 4.72
C VAL A 431 10.27 55.18 5.72
N LEU A 432 11.54 54.88 5.41
CA LEU A 432 12.70 55.22 6.22
C LEU A 432 13.57 56.26 5.51
N ASP A 433 13.96 57.29 6.23
CA ASP A 433 15.05 58.17 5.80
C ASP A 433 16.37 57.70 6.42
N LEU A 434 17.19 57.04 5.60
CA LEU A 434 18.52 56.58 5.96
C LEU A 434 19.54 57.65 5.62
N GLU A 435 20.20 58.22 6.62
CA GLU A 435 21.14 59.30 6.46
C GLU A 435 22.58 58.83 6.55
N MET A 436 23.40 59.23 5.57
CA MET A 436 24.85 59.13 5.60
C MET A 436 25.43 60.54 5.79
N VAL A 437 26.05 60.77 6.92
CA VAL A 437 26.75 62.02 7.20
C VAL A 437 28.23 61.84 6.89
N THR A 438 28.73 62.66 5.96
CA THR A 438 30.16 62.73 5.61
C THR A 438 30.81 63.86 6.42
N VAL A 439 31.84 63.54 7.19
CA VAL A 439 32.61 64.53 7.97
C VAL A 439 34.06 64.45 7.57
N ASN A 440 34.63 65.63 7.18
CA ASN A 440 36.07 65.75 6.94
C ASN A 440 36.59 66.92 7.75
N ASN A 441 37.30 66.59 8.83
CA ASN A 441 37.85 67.59 9.78
C ASN A 441 39.01 68.38 9.20
N VAL A 442 39.70 67.87 8.16
CA VAL A 442 40.84 68.58 7.53
C VAL A 442 40.40 69.80 6.78
N ILE A 443 39.26 69.68 6.09
CA ILE A 443 38.70 70.78 5.30
C ILE A 443 37.45 71.43 5.92
N ASN A 444 37.16 71.05 7.17
CA ASN A 444 35.98 71.47 7.93
C ASN A 444 34.66 71.30 7.16
N MET A 445 34.56 70.17 6.44
CA MET A 445 33.38 69.84 5.63
C MET A 445 32.48 68.88 6.41
N ARG A 446 31.19 69.22 6.47
CA ARG A 446 30.13 68.32 6.92
C ARG A 446 28.96 68.40 5.92
N GLY A 447 28.60 67.29 5.41
CA GLY A 447 27.46 67.12 4.51
C GLY A 447 26.69 65.85 4.76
N SER A 448 25.49 65.79 4.32
CA SER A 448 24.70 64.54 4.43
C SER A 448 24.00 64.21 3.12
N SER A 449 23.73 62.94 2.95
CA SER A 449 22.92 62.37 1.87
C SER A 449 21.89 61.43 2.49
N ILE A 450 20.68 61.42 1.95
CA ILE A 450 19.59 60.61 2.42
C ILE A 450 19.23 59.55 1.35
N ILE A 451 18.99 58.32 1.76
CA ILE A 451 18.25 57.35 1.01
C ILE A 451 16.86 57.27 1.64
N ARG A 452 15.83 57.68 0.90
CA ARG A 452 14.43 57.46 1.26
C ARG A 452 14.05 56.08 0.75
N LEU A 453 14.01 55.12 1.68
CA LEU A 453 13.72 53.73 1.41
C LEU A 453 12.26 53.47 1.74
N THR A 454 11.46 53.11 0.73
CA THR A 454 10.10 52.65 0.89
C THR A 454 10.12 51.12 0.87
N ILE A 455 9.63 50.48 1.94
CA ILE A 455 9.57 49.04 2.11
C ILE A 455 8.09 48.63 2.05
N PHE A 456 7.75 47.82 1.08
CA PHE A 456 6.44 47.18 0.97
C PHE A 456 6.49 45.83 1.68
N VAL A 457 5.73 45.68 2.78
CA VAL A 457 5.65 44.45 3.54
C VAL A 457 4.46 43.63 3.04
N SER A 458 4.71 42.43 2.56
CA SER A 458 3.65 41.55 2.04
C SER A 458 2.67 41.13 3.12
N GLU A 459 1.48 40.70 2.74
CA GLU A 459 0.48 40.15 3.66
C GLU A 459 0.93 38.78 4.20
N HIS A 460 1.55 37.97 3.35
CA HIS A 460 1.95 36.62 3.64
C HIS A 460 3.45 36.47 3.93
N PRO A 461 3.88 35.44 4.67
CA PRO A 461 5.28 35.26 5.09
C PRO A 461 6.19 34.63 4.02
N PHE A 462 5.70 34.37 2.83
CA PHE A 462 6.40 33.70 1.72
C PHE A 462 6.44 34.58 0.46
#